data_3acb0c10f0786a11b9a72606faefe148
#
_entry.id   3acb0c10f0786a11b9a72606faefe148
#
_cell.length_a   1.000
_cell.length_b   1.000
_cell.length_c   1.000
_cell.angle_alpha   90.00
_cell.angle_beta   90.00
_cell.angle_gamma   90.00
#
_symmetry.space_group_name_H-M   'P 1'
#
loop_
_entity.id
_entity.type
_entity.pdbx_description
1 polymer ?
#
loop_
_entity_poly.entity_id
_entity_poly.type
_entity_poly.pdbx_seq_one_letter_code
_entity_poly.pdbx_strand_id
1 'polypeptide(L)'
;MAETMKNIFSRRVKDLMKENRFSQKKLCELCGITEAAFSRYMTSGRLPRTDVLANIANALNTTSDYLTGNDTHYGYEQLEILLASSKDNLSLNQKKKLMGILMDEYKTAQEV
;
A
#
# COMPACT_ATOMS: atom_id res chain seq x y z
N MET A 1 21.51 -7.38 -0.77
CA MET A 1 21.33 -6.79 -2.10
C MET A 1 20.09 -5.93 -2.12
N ALA A 2 20.17 -4.78 -2.76
CA ALA A 2 19.01 -3.91 -2.87
C ALA A 2 17.96 -4.53 -3.80
N GLU A 3 16.70 -4.48 -3.40
CA GLU A 3 15.61 -4.91 -4.27
C GLU A 3 15.44 -3.92 -5.42
N THR A 4 15.19 -4.45 -6.61
CA THR A 4 14.83 -3.62 -7.74
C THR A 4 13.36 -3.21 -7.62
N MET A 5 12.97 -2.14 -8.30
CA MET A 5 11.58 -1.67 -8.35
C MET A 5 10.61 -2.80 -8.78
N LYS A 6 11.04 -3.61 -9.72
CA LYS A 6 10.30 -4.77 -10.20
C LYS A 6 10.03 -5.79 -9.09
N ASN A 7 11.06 -6.12 -8.32
CA ASN A 7 10.94 -7.11 -7.25
C ASN A 7 10.07 -6.58 -6.12
N ILE A 8 10.18 -5.29 -5.84
CA ILE A 8 9.35 -4.62 -4.84
C ILE A 8 7.89 -4.70 -5.27
N PHE A 9 7.59 -4.39 -6.52
CA PHE A 9 6.23 -4.45 -7.05
C PHE A 9 5.63 -5.83 -6.87
N SER A 10 6.32 -6.85 -7.36
CA SER A 10 5.84 -8.22 -7.30
C SER A 10 5.58 -8.67 -5.86
N ARG A 11 6.52 -8.41 -4.97
CA ARG A 11 6.41 -8.77 -3.56
C ARG A 11 5.23 -8.07 -2.88
N ARG A 12 5.13 -6.75 -3.05
CA ARG A 12 4.09 -5.97 -2.39
C ARG A 12 2.70 -6.30 -2.92
N VAL A 13 2.57 -6.56 -4.21
CA VAL A 13 1.29 -7.00 -4.79
C VAL A 13 0.87 -8.34 -4.18
N LYS A 14 1.79 -9.30 -4.10
CA LYS A 14 1.49 -10.62 -3.51
C LYS A 14 1.07 -10.49 -2.05
N ASP A 15 1.78 -9.67 -1.28
CA ASP A 15 1.48 -9.47 0.13
C ASP A 15 0.09 -8.87 0.32
N LEU A 16 -0.25 -7.85 -0.49
CA LEU A 16 -1.55 -7.20 -0.39
C LEU A 16 -2.69 -8.10 -0.89
N MET A 17 -2.44 -8.94 -1.90
CA MET A 17 -3.43 -9.93 -2.32
C MET A 17 -3.75 -10.89 -1.17
N LYS A 18 -2.73 -11.32 -0.44
CA LYS A 18 -2.91 -12.18 0.73
C LYS A 18 -3.73 -11.49 1.81
N GLU A 19 -3.38 -10.26 2.13
CA GLU A 19 -4.07 -9.48 3.15
C GLU A 19 -5.54 -9.27 2.80
N ASN A 20 -5.83 -9.00 1.53
CA ASN A 20 -7.19 -8.76 1.06
C ASN A 20 -7.93 -10.05 0.69
N ARG A 21 -7.25 -11.19 0.75
CA ARG A 21 -7.79 -12.49 0.36
C ARG A 21 -8.28 -12.51 -1.08
N PHE A 22 -7.55 -11.85 -1.97
CA PHE A 22 -7.84 -11.84 -3.39
C PHE A 22 -7.09 -12.96 -4.09
N SER A 23 -7.83 -13.70 -4.94
CA SER A 23 -7.19 -14.57 -5.92
C SER A 23 -6.67 -13.72 -7.09
N GLN A 24 -5.77 -14.28 -7.89
CA GLN A 24 -5.30 -13.63 -9.09
C GLN A 24 -6.46 -13.27 -10.02
N LYS A 25 -7.39 -14.19 -10.19
CA LYS A 25 -8.58 -13.97 -11.01
C LYS A 25 -9.40 -12.78 -10.51
N LYS A 26 -9.63 -12.71 -9.21
CA LYS A 26 -10.42 -11.64 -8.60
C LYS A 26 -9.75 -10.29 -8.80
N LEU A 27 -8.43 -10.22 -8.56
CA LEU A 27 -7.69 -8.98 -8.74
C LEU A 27 -7.75 -8.54 -10.20
N CYS A 28 -7.55 -9.46 -11.14
CA CYS A 28 -7.60 -9.13 -12.57
C CYS A 28 -8.97 -8.62 -12.99
N GLU A 29 -10.04 -9.20 -12.46
CA GLU A 29 -11.40 -8.72 -12.73
C GLU A 29 -11.58 -7.29 -12.23
N LEU A 30 -11.11 -6.99 -11.03
CA LEU A 30 -11.22 -5.64 -10.45
C LEU A 30 -10.41 -4.61 -11.23
N CYS A 31 -9.28 -5.02 -11.78
CA CYS A 31 -8.39 -4.11 -12.52
C CYS A 31 -8.72 -4.01 -14.00
N GLY A 32 -9.56 -4.89 -14.51
CA GLY A 32 -9.89 -4.91 -15.93
C GLY A 32 -8.75 -5.39 -16.82
N ILE A 33 -7.90 -6.30 -16.32
CA ILE A 33 -6.79 -6.87 -17.09
C ILE A 33 -6.92 -8.39 -17.15
N THR A 34 -6.21 -9.00 -18.10
CA THR A 34 -6.18 -10.46 -18.22
C THR A 34 -5.20 -11.07 -17.22
N GLU A 35 -5.44 -12.33 -16.86
CA GLU A 35 -4.49 -13.06 -16.00
C GLU A 35 -3.13 -13.22 -16.67
N ALA A 36 -3.12 -13.38 -18.00
CA ALA A 36 -1.88 -13.47 -18.76
C ALA A 36 -1.06 -12.17 -18.64
N ALA A 37 -1.72 -11.02 -18.77
CA ALA A 37 -1.06 -9.74 -18.61
C ALA A 37 -0.53 -9.56 -17.19
N PHE A 38 -1.33 -9.92 -16.20
CA PHE A 38 -0.93 -9.85 -14.79
C PHE A 38 0.31 -10.71 -14.54
N SER A 39 0.30 -11.96 -15.03
CA SER A 39 1.45 -12.85 -14.86
C SER A 39 2.73 -12.25 -15.43
N ARG A 40 2.63 -11.59 -16.59
CA ARG A 40 3.79 -10.93 -17.18
C ARG A 40 4.32 -9.80 -16.31
N TYR A 41 3.43 -9.00 -15.73
CA TYR A 41 3.86 -7.93 -14.82
C TYR A 41 4.56 -8.48 -13.58
N MET A 42 4.14 -9.67 -13.11
CA MET A 42 4.71 -10.27 -11.91
C MET A 42 6.05 -10.96 -12.16
N THR A 43 6.34 -11.37 -13.39
CA THR A 43 7.50 -12.20 -13.69
C THR A 43 8.53 -11.57 -14.62
N SER A 44 8.10 -10.72 -15.59
CA SER A 44 8.98 -10.28 -16.67
C SER A 44 9.84 -9.07 -16.35
N GLY A 45 9.59 -8.41 -15.28
CA GLY A 45 10.40 -7.27 -14.90
C GLY A 45 9.93 -5.93 -15.42
N ARG A 46 8.86 -5.92 -16.18
CA ARG A 46 8.27 -4.67 -16.65
C ARG A 46 7.13 -4.27 -15.73
N LEU A 47 7.18 -3.03 -15.27
CA LEU A 47 6.07 -2.48 -14.52
C LEU A 47 4.90 -2.21 -15.47
N PRO A 48 3.64 -2.29 -14.98
CA PRO A 48 2.49 -1.88 -15.77
C PRO A 48 2.58 -0.39 -16.13
N ARG A 49 1.84 0.00 -17.16
CA ARG A 49 1.67 1.42 -17.48
C ARG A 49 0.98 2.12 -16.31
N THR A 50 1.11 3.44 -16.26
CA THR A 50 0.61 4.26 -15.16
C THR A 50 -0.88 4.02 -14.86
N ASP A 51 -1.70 3.90 -15.90
CA ASP A 51 -3.14 3.68 -15.73
C ASP A 51 -3.44 2.29 -15.14
N VAL A 52 -2.77 1.25 -15.62
CA VAL A 52 -2.93 -0.10 -15.09
C VAL A 52 -2.40 -0.19 -13.66
N LEU A 53 -1.25 0.43 -13.42
CA LEU A 53 -0.65 0.47 -12.08
C LEU A 53 -1.61 1.12 -11.09
N ALA A 54 -2.24 2.23 -11.47
CA ALA A 54 -3.21 2.91 -10.62
C ALA A 54 -4.42 2.02 -10.33
N ASN A 55 -4.90 1.27 -11.33
CA ASN A 55 -6.02 0.36 -11.15
C ASN A 55 -5.69 -0.77 -10.17
N ILE A 56 -4.48 -1.32 -10.27
CA ILE A 56 -4.02 -2.35 -9.33
C ILE A 56 -3.93 -1.79 -7.92
N ALA A 57 -3.34 -0.61 -7.78
CA ALA A 57 -3.22 0.06 -6.49
C ALA A 57 -4.60 0.31 -5.85
N ASN A 58 -5.55 0.82 -6.64
CA ASN A 58 -6.91 1.07 -6.15
C ASN A 58 -7.59 -0.21 -5.69
N ALA A 59 -7.45 -1.28 -6.47
CA ALA A 59 -8.05 -2.57 -6.11
C ALA A 59 -7.48 -3.13 -4.81
N LEU A 60 -6.20 -2.87 -4.54
CA LEU A 60 -5.50 -3.34 -3.35
C LEU A 60 -5.54 -2.34 -2.19
N ASN A 61 -6.26 -1.24 -2.34
CA ASN A 61 -6.37 -0.17 -1.32
C ASN A 61 -5.02 0.43 -0.94
N THR A 62 -4.18 0.66 -1.94
CA THR A 62 -2.87 1.24 -1.73
C THR A 62 -2.58 2.31 -2.78
N THR A 63 -1.34 2.75 -2.87
CA THR A 63 -0.91 3.76 -3.83
C THR A 63 0.08 3.16 -4.82
N SER A 64 0.17 3.78 -5.99
CA SER A 64 1.18 3.39 -6.99
C SER A 64 2.58 3.54 -6.43
N ASP A 65 2.83 4.57 -5.64
CA ASP A 65 4.13 4.82 -5.02
C ASP A 65 4.53 3.69 -4.09
N TYR A 66 3.60 3.18 -3.29
CA TYR A 66 3.89 2.03 -2.43
C TYR A 66 4.26 0.81 -3.25
N LEU A 67 3.52 0.52 -4.32
CA LEU A 67 3.76 -0.66 -5.14
C LEU A 67 5.09 -0.61 -5.88
N THR A 68 5.58 0.57 -6.20
CA THR A 68 6.85 0.74 -6.94
C THR A 68 8.05 1.01 -6.04
N GLY A 69 7.83 1.10 -4.74
CA GLY A 69 8.91 1.38 -3.81
C GLY A 69 9.31 2.85 -3.73
N ASN A 70 8.48 3.73 -4.28
CA ASN A 70 8.71 5.18 -4.20
C ASN A 70 8.03 5.81 -2.99
N ASP A 71 7.51 4.98 -2.10
CA ASP A 71 6.88 5.45 -0.89
C ASP A 71 7.91 6.13 0.02
N THR A 72 7.50 7.23 0.63
CA THR A 72 8.33 7.93 1.59
C THR A 72 8.18 7.24 2.95
N HIS A 73 9.30 6.80 3.49
CA HIS A 73 9.31 6.28 4.86
C HIS A 73 9.50 7.43 5.82
N TYR A 74 8.47 7.71 6.60
CA TYR A 74 8.57 8.73 7.64
C TYR A 74 9.04 8.06 8.93
N GLY A 75 10.23 8.43 9.40
CA GLY A 75 10.66 8.07 10.73
C GLY A 75 9.87 8.84 11.78
N TYR A 76 10.11 8.50 13.05
CA TYR A 76 9.41 9.12 14.17
C TYR A 76 9.52 10.65 14.14
N GLU A 77 10.71 11.18 13.90
CA GLU A 77 10.94 12.62 13.91
C GLU A 77 10.12 13.34 12.83
N GLN A 78 10.10 12.79 11.60
CA GLN A 78 9.34 13.38 10.52
C GLN A 78 7.85 13.36 10.79
N LEU A 79 7.34 12.26 11.35
CA LEU A 79 5.93 12.15 11.72
C LEU A 79 5.58 13.12 12.84
N GLU A 80 6.45 13.27 13.82
CA GLU A 80 6.25 14.22 14.91
C GLU A 80 6.12 15.65 14.39
N ILE A 81 7.02 16.05 13.50
CA ILE A 81 7.00 17.38 12.90
C ILE A 81 5.71 17.59 12.09
N LEU A 82 5.34 16.63 11.26
CA LEU A 82 4.14 16.73 10.44
C LEU A 82 2.88 16.85 11.28
N LEU A 83 2.76 16.05 12.32
CA LEU A 83 1.59 16.07 13.21
C LEU A 83 1.52 17.38 14.00
N ALA A 84 2.66 17.84 14.52
CA ALA A 84 2.72 19.09 15.25
C ALA A 84 2.35 20.29 14.36
N SER A 85 2.81 20.27 13.11
CA SER A 85 2.49 21.35 12.15
C SER A 85 1.04 21.34 11.71
N SER A 86 0.43 20.17 11.68
CA SER A 86 -0.92 19.98 11.14
C SER A 86 -2.02 19.97 12.18
N LYS A 87 -1.68 19.90 13.47
CA LYS A 87 -2.66 19.69 14.54
C LYS A 87 -3.78 20.72 14.56
N ASP A 88 -3.49 21.98 14.23
CA ASP A 88 -4.46 23.04 14.24
C ASP A 88 -5.42 22.97 13.05
N ASN A 89 -5.05 22.22 12.02
CA ASN A 89 -5.85 22.05 10.81
C ASN A 89 -6.69 20.77 10.83
N LEU A 90 -6.56 19.98 11.90
CA LEU A 90 -7.27 18.71 12.02
C LEU A 90 -8.48 18.87 12.93
N SER A 91 -9.61 18.31 12.52
CA SER A 91 -10.80 18.25 13.36
C SER A 91 -10.58 17.25 14.50
N LEU A 92 -11.40 17.32 15.53
CA LEU A 92 -11.35 16.38 16.64
C LEU A 92 -11.54 14.95 16.17
N ASN A 93 -12.48 14.73 15.23
CA ASN A 93 -12.73 13.40 14.68
C ASN A 93 -11.52 12.87 13.92
N GLN A 94 -10.87 13.74 13.14
CA GLN A 94 -9.65 13.36 12.42
C GLN A 94 -8.51 13.00 13.37
N LYS A 95 -8.35 13.76 14.44
CA LYS A 95 -7.34 13.48 15.47
C LYS A 95 -7.59 12.14 16.14
N LYS A 96 -8.85 11.85 16.47
CA LYS A 96 -9.23 10.57 17.06
C LYS A 96 -8.95 9.40 16.14
N LYS A 97 -9.22 9.57 14.86
CA LYS A 97 -8.96 8.53 13.86
C LYS A 97 -7.47 8.24 13.73
N LEU A 98 -6.65 9.29 13.71
CA LEU A 98 -5.19 9.14 13.66
C LEU A 98 -4.66 8.43 14.90
N MET A 99 -5.17 8.80 16.07
CA MET A 99 -4.81 8.13 17.32
C MET A 99 -5.17 6.64 17.26
N GLY A 100 -6.34 6.30 16.70
CA GLY A 100 -6.75 4.92 16.55
C GLY A 100 -5.79 4.12 15.68
N ILE A 101 -5.33 4.71 14.59
CA ILE A 101 -4.36 4.06 13.69
C ILE A 101 -3.05 3.80 14.43
N LEU A 102 -2.56 4.79 15.16
CA LEU A 102 -1.29 4.69 15.88
C LEU A 102 -1.34 3.69 17.03
N MET A 103 -2.50 3.53 17.65
CA MET A 103 -2.67 2.68 18.83
C MET A 103 -3.16 1.27 18.51
N ASP A 104 -3.41 0.97 17.26
CA ASP A 104 -4.01 -0.30 16.85
C ASP A 104 -3.19 -1.50 17.30
N GLU A 105 -1.90 -1.48 17.03
CA GLU A 105 -0.98 -2.54 17.46
C GLU A 105 -0.90 -2.64 18.97
N TYR A 106 -0.91 -1.52 19.65
CA TYR A 106 -0.86 -1.45 21.11
C TYR A 106 -2.07 -2.14 21.72
N LYS A 107 -3.27 -1.88 21.18
CA LYS A 107 -4.49 -2.54 21.62
C LYS A 107 -4.42 -4.06 21.45
N THR A 108 -3.96 -4.50 20.30
CA THR A 108 -3.82 -5.92 20.01
C THR A 108 -2.84 -6.58 20.99
N ALA A 109 -1.73 -5.92 21.29
CA ALA A 109 -0.75 -6.42 22.23
C ALA A 109 -1.31 -6.53 23.64
N GLN A 110 -2.21 -5.63 24.03
CA GLN A 110 -2.80 -5.63 25.37
C GLN A 110 -3.94 -6.63 25.54
N GLU A 111 -4.55 -7.05 24.47
CA GLU A 111 -5.64 -8.00 24.49
C GLU A 111 -5.18 -9.46 24.60
N VAL A 112 -3.90 -9.71 24.51
CA VAL A 112 -3.33 -11.07 24.56
C VAL A 112 -3.19 -11.57 25.98
#